data_f678399480669e7000619864da77ee80
#
_entry.id   f678399480669e7000619864da77ee80
#
_cell.length_a   1.000
_cell.length_b   1.000
_cell.length_c   1.000
_cell.angle_alpha   90.00
_cell.angle_beta   90.00
_cell.angle_gamma   90.00
#
_symmetry.space_group_name_H-M   'P 1'
#
loop_
_entity.id
_entity.type
_entity.pdbx_description
1 polymer ?
#
loop_
_entity_poly.entity_id
_entity_poly.type
_entity_poly.pdbx_seq_one_letter_code
_entity_poly.pdbx_strand_id
1 'polypeptide(L)'
;MGFAAVVIAVLLSACDSYSARNLRRTNFNNKWSCEFKQINGTLNGTFKANQDAPDMVITNRLEEGSATISVLSHGEVIVPERAMATGEETIHSLLVKKGDRVRVRVTLTDAKGSYSVVMP
;
A
#
# COMPACT_ATOMS: atom_id res chain seq x y z
N MET A 1 -9.43 -19.26 -23.46
CA MET A 1 -8.19 -18.50 -23.29
C MET A 1 -8.42 -17.18 -22.56
N GLY A 2 -9.25 -16.28 -23.06
CA GLY A 2 -9.52 -15.02 -22.39
C GLY A 2 -10.14 -15.18 -21.00
N PHE A 3 -10.95 -16.21 -20.82
CA PHE A 3 -11.58 -16.47 -19.54
C PHE A 3 -10.54 -16.78 -18.44
N ALA A 4 -9.55 -17.62 -18.74
CA ALA A 4 -8.51 -17.95 -17.78
C ALA A 4 -7.68 -16.72 -17.41
N ALA A 5 -7.38 -15.84 -18.38
CA ALA A 5 -6.68 -14.60 -18.13
C ALA A 5 -7.49 -13.66 -17.22
N VAL A 6 -8.81 -13.59 -17.41
CA VAL A 6 -9.69 -12.78 -16.57
C VAL A 6 -9.69 -13.28 -15.13
N VAL A 7 -9.76 -14.60 -14.92
CA VAL A 7 -9.72 -15.20 -13.58
C VAL A 7 -8.38 -14.89 -12.90
N ILE A 8 -7.27 -15.00 -13.63
CA ILE A 8 -5.96 -14.67 -13.09
C ILE A 8 -5.88 -13.20 -12.72
N ALA A 9 -6.42 -12.31 -13.54
CA ALA A 9 -6.43 -10.87 -13.25
C ALA A 9 -7.22 -10.57 -11.97
N VAL A 10 -8.35 -11.23 -11.74
CA VAL A 10 -9.14 -11.08 -10.52
C VAL A 10 -8.35 -11.53 -9.30
N LEU A 11 -7.65 -12.66 -9.39
CA LEU A 11 -6.81 -13.14 -8.30
C LEU A 11 -5.65 -12.18 -8.02
N LEU A 12 -5.02 -11.64 -9.06
CA LEU A 12 -3.93 -10.69 -8.91
C LEU A 12 -4.40 -9.36 -8.33
N SER A 13 -5.67 -8.96 -8.52
CA SER A 13 -6.19 -7.75 -7.91
C SER A 13 -6.28 -7.82 -6.39
N ALA A 14 -6.37 -9.05 -5.82
CA ALA A 14 -6.37 -9.28 -4.38
C ALA A 14 -4.95 -9.41 -3.81
N CYS A 15 -3.92 -9.52 -4.66
CA CYS A 15 -2.52 -9.69 -4.32
C CYS A 15 -1.69 -8.58 -4.96
N ASP A 16 -0.39 -8.58 -4.70
CA ASP A 16 0.54 -7.69 -5.39
C ASP A 16 0.58 -8.01 -6.88
N SER A 17 0.59 -6.96 -7.69
CA SER A 17 0.74 -7.08 -9.14
C SER A 17 1.75 -6.04 -9.59
N TYR A 18 2.99 -6.44 -9.78
CA TYR A 18 4.06 -5.50 -10.08
C TYR A 18 5.21 -6.13 -10.86
N SER A 19 6.01 -5.29 -11.49
CA SER A 19 7.35 -5.63 -11.96
C SER A 19 8.34 -4.71 -11.25
N ALA A 20 9.42 -5.27 -10.71
CA ALA A 20 10.33 -4.50 -9.90
C ALA A 20 11.78 -4.95 -10.06
N ARG A 21 12.70 -4.01 -9.82
CA ARG A 21 14.12 -4.27 -9.67
C ARG A 21 14.54 -3.95 -8.25
N ASN A 22 15.25 -4.91 -7.62
CA ASN A 22 15.80 -4.75 -6.26
C ASN A 22 14.74 -4.31 -5.24
N LEU A 23 13.59 -4.96 -5.28
CA LEU A 23 12.54 -4.73 -4.31
C LEU A 23 12.91 -5.38 -2.97
N ARG A 24 12.91 -4.56 -1.91
CA ARG A 24 13.01 -5.02 -0.53
C ARG A 24 11.74 -4.64 0.19
N ARG A 25 11.14 -5.60 0.85
CA ARG A 25 9.91 -5.40 1.61
C ARG A 25 10.11 -5.88 3.03
N THR A 26 9.63 -5.09 3.98
CA THR A 26 9.59 -5.46 5.39
C THR A 26 8.19 -5.21 5.92
N ASN A 27 7.60 -6.22 6.56
CA ASN A 27 6.29 -6.08 7.20
C ASN A 27 6.35 -6.75 8.56
N PHE A 28 6.41 -5.93 9.61
CA PHE A 28 6.58 -6.42 10.98
C PHE A 28 5.97 -5.42 11.96
N ASN A 29 5.17 -5.89 12.89
CA ASN A 29 4.55 -5.07 13.96
C ASN A 29 3.82 -3.84 13.41
N ASN A 30 2.98 -4.02 12.38
CA ASN A 30 2.24 -2.94 11.74
C ASN A 30 3.13 -1.84 11.18
N LYS A 31 4.33 -2.21 10.78
CA LYS A 31 5.24 -1.34 10.04
C LYS A 31 5.57 -2.02 8.72
N TRP A 32 5.22 -1.36 7.62
CA TRP A 32 5.47 -1.85 6.27
C TRP A 32 6.35 -0.86 5.55
N SER A 33 7.51 -1.30 5.09
CA SER A 33 8.41 -0.47 4.31
C SER A 33 8.84 -1.20 3.05
N CYS A 34 9.00 -0.44 1.99
CA CYS A 34 9.44 -0.93 0.69
C CYS A 34 10.53 -0.02 0.15
N GLU A 35 11.56 -0.63 -0.39
CA GLU A 35 12.68 0.00 -1.08
C GLU A 35 12.83 -0.63 -2.44
N PHE A 36 13.07 0.16 -3.48
CA PHE A 36 13.19 -0.36 -4.84
C PHE A 36 14.01 0.58 -5.73
N LYS A 37 14.66 0.02 -6.73
CA LYS A 37 15.36 0.79 -7.77
C LYS A 37 14.45 1.16 -8.93
N GLN A 38 13.50 0.29 -9.25
CA GLN A 38 12.48 0.55 -10.26
C GLN A 38 11.29 -0.33 -9.99
N ILE A 39 10.11 0.24 -10.00
CA ILE A 39 8.89 -0.53 -9.82
C ILE A 39 7.74 0.09 -10.60
N ASN A 40 6.93 -0.79 -11.21
CA ASN A 40 5.65 -0.47 -11.81
C ASN A 40 4.63 -1.48 -11.29
N GLY A 41 3.49 -1.00 -10.83
CA GLY A 41 2.41 -1.87 -10.40
C GLY A 41 1.90 -1.55 -9.02
N THR A 42 1.23 -2.52 -8.41
CA THR A 42 0.53 -2.35 -7.14
C THR A 42 1.10 -3.26 -6.07
N LEU A 43 1.39 -2.70 -4.92
CA LEU A 43 1.79 -3.44 -3.72
C LEU A 43 0.71 -3.28 -2.65
N ASN A 44 0.44 -4.36 -1.92
CA ASN A 44 -0.52 -4.38 -0.84
C ASN A 44 0.15 -4.76 0.47
N GLY A 45 -0.12 -4.00 1.52
CA GLY A 45 0.28 -4.32 2.88
C GLY A 45 -0.97 -4.53 3.73
N THR A 46 -0.94 -5.53 4.62
CA THR A 46 -2.06 -5.83 5.49
C THR A 46 -1.67 -5.58 6.94
N PHE A 47 -2.53 -4.89 7.66
CA PHE A 47 -2.35 -4.52 9.05
C PHE A 47 -3.54 -4.97 9.87
N LYS A 48 -3.33 -5.11 11.18
CA LYS A 48 -4.40 -5.37 12.13
C LYS A 48 -4.47 -4.20 13.11
N ALA A 49 -5.63 -3.60 13.25
CA ALA A 49 -5.80 -2.49 14.16
C ALA A 49 -5.62 -2.94 15.61
N ASN A 50 -4.70 -2.29 16.33
CA ASN A 50 -4.41 -2.58 17.73
C ASN A 50 -5.29 -1.78 18.70
N GLN A 51 -6.03 -0.82 18.18
CA GLN A 51 -6.93 0.04 18.94
C GLN A 51 -8.04 0.55 18.04
N ASP A 52 -9.05 1.17 18.62
CA ASP A 52 -10.11 1.82 17.84
C ASP A 52 -9.57 3.11 17.23
N ALA A 53 -9.98 3.39 16.00
CA ALA A 53 -9.60 4.60 15.26
C ALA A 53 -8.09 4.88 15.30
N PRO A 54 -7.24 3.94 14.87
CA PRO A 54 -5.79 4.14 14.90
C PRO A 54 -5.35 5.17 13.86
N ASP A 55 -4.25 5.85 14.14
CA ASP A 55 -3.61 6.71 13.16
C ASP A 55 -2.66 5.88 12.30
N MET A 56 -2.70 6.13 10.99
CA MET A 56 -1.76 5.53 10.04
C MET A 56 -0.84 6.62 9.50
N VAL A 57 0.45 6.41 9.65
CA VAL A 57 1.47 7.35 9.17
C VAL A 57 2.11 6.80 7.92
N ILE A 58 2.05 7.56 6.84
CA ILE A 58 2.58 7.18 5.54
C ILE A 58 3.66 8.18 5.15
N THR A 59 4.86 7.67 4.87
CA THR A 59 6.00 8.50 4.45
C THR A 59 6.42 8.08 3.05
N ASN A 60 6.42 9.03 2.13
CA ASN A 60 6.85 8.81 0.75
C ASN A 60 8.22 9.44 0.52
N ARG A 61 9.20 8.61 0.14
CA ARG A 61 10.57 9.04 -0.16
C ARG A 61 10.98 8.59 -1.56
N LEU A 62 10.11 8.78 -2.53
CA LEU A 62 10.44 8.49 -3.91
C LEU A 62 11.47 9.50 -4.43
N GLU A 63 12.44 8.99 -5.18
CA GLU A 63 13.40 9.82 -5.91
C GLU A 63 12.91 10.10 -7.33
N GLU A 64 12.19 9.15 -7.92
CA GLU A 64 11.64 9.23 -9.28
C GLU A 64 10.28 8.57 -9.33
N GLY A 65 9.46 8.96 -10.29
CA GLY A 65 8.17 8.34 -10.53
C GLY A 65 7.07 8.88 -9.64
N SER A 66 5.98 8.15 -9.58
CA SER A 66 4.80 8.55 -8.82
C SER A 66 4.22 7.39 -8.02
N ALA A 67 3.50 7.75 -6.97
CA ALA A 67 2.78 6.81 -6.13
C ALA A 67 1.38 7.34 -5.83
N THR A 68 0.40 6.45 -5.85
CA THR A 68 -0.93 6.71 -5.30
C THR A 68 -1.19 5.70 -4.20
N ILE A 69 -2.00 6.10 -3.22
CA ILE A 69 -2.31 5.26 -2.08
C ILE A 69 -3.81 5.24 -1.83
N SER A 70 -4.31 4.09 -1.42
CA SER A 70 -5.66 3.93 -0.89
C SER A 70 -5.64 2.96 0.27
N VAL A 71 -6.61 3.08 1.16
CA VAL A 71 -6.74 2.21 2.34
C VAL A 71 -8.13 1.60 2.33
N LEU A 72 -8.18 0.29 2.52
CA LEU A 72 -9.42 -0.48 2.52
C LEU A 72 -9.57 -1.25 3.84
N SER A 73 -10.81 -1.47 4.26
CA SER A 73 -11.14 -2.38 5.35
C SER A 73 -12.48 -3.04 5.04
N HIS A 74 -12.55 -4.35 5.24
CA HIS A 74 -13.76 -5.14 4.92
C HIS A 74 -14.23 -4.96 3.47
N GLY A 75 -13.29 -4.81 2.53
CA GLY A 75 -13.61 -4.61 1.12
C GLY A 75 -14.09 -3.21 0.77
N GLU A 76 -14.16 -2.31 1.73
CA GLU A 76 -14.58 -0.92 1.51
C GLU A 76 -13.39 0.02 1.55
N VAL A 77 -13.40 1.03 0.69
CA VAL A 77 -12.38 2.07 0.67
C VAL A 77 -12.66 3.04 1.82
N ILE A 78 -11.73 3.10 2.79
CA ILE A 78 -11.84 4.02 3.93
C ILE A 78 -10.97 5.26 3.78
N VAL A 79 -9.92 5.19 2.97
CA VAL A 79 -9.16 6.35 2.50
C VAL A 79 -9.15 6.28 0.97
N PRO A 80 -9.80 7.23 0.28
CA PRO A 80 -9.83 7.24 -1.18
C PRO A 80 -8.45 7.33 -1.79
N GLU A 81 -8.30 6.80 -2.99
CA GLU A 81 -7.05 6.85 -3.73
C GLU A 81 -6.60 8.30 -3.89
N ARG A 82 -5.34 8.57 -3.56
CA ARG A 82 -4.74 9.89 -3.68
C ARG A 82 -3.28 9.79 -4.09
N ALA A 83 -2.83 10.79 -4.83
CA ALA A 83 -1.42 10.92 -5.15
C ALA A 83 -0.62 11.35 -3.92
N MET A 84 0.61 10.85 -3.82
CA MET A 84 1.54 11.21 -2.76
C MET A 84 2.68 12.04 -3.32
N ALA A 85 2.92 13.21 -2.72
CA ALA A 85 4.07 14.02 -3.08
C ALA A 85 5.35 13.45 -2.48
N THR A 86 6.47 13.58 -3.20
CA THR A 86 7.78 13.13 -2.73
C THR A 86 8.17 13.89 -1.45
N GLY A 87 8.65 13.15 -0.47
CA GLY A 87 9.04 13.72 0.83
C GLY A 87 7.86 14.01 1.74
N GLU A 88 6.64 13.73 1.31
CA GLU A 88 5.44 13.97 2.11
C GLU A 88 5.27 12.89 3.18
N GLU A 89 4.92 13.33 4.38
CA GLU A 89 4.42 12.47 5.44
C GLU A 89 2.96 12.83 5.68
N THR A 90 2.08 11.84 5.64
CA THR A 90 0.66 12.05 5.89
C THR A 90 0.19 11.16 7.03
N ILE A 91 -0.76 11.68 7.82
CA ILE A 91 -1.36 10.97 8.94
C ILE A 91 -2.85 10.83 8.64
N HIS A 92 -3.35 9.60 8.70
CA HIS A 92 -4.75 9.30 8.47
C HIS A 92 -5.36 8.62 9.70
N SER A 93 -6.38 9.23 10.27
CA SER A 93 -7.19 8.58 11.31
C SER A 93 -8.16 7.63 10.64
N LEU A 94 -8.04 6.34 10.93
CA LEU A 94 -8.86 5.31 10.29
C LEU A 94 -10.12 5.04 11.12
N LEU A 95 -11.27 4.99 10.45
CA LEU A 95 -12.55 4.68 11.09
C LEU A 95 -12.74 3.17 11.16
N VAL A 96 -11.90 2.51 11.92
CA VAL A 96 -11.95 1.05 12.14
C VAL A 96 -11.89 0.76 13.63
N LYS A 97 -12.22 -0.48 13.99
CA LYS A 97 -12.22 -0.94 15.37
C LYS A 97 -11.01 -1.83 15.63
N LYS A 98 -10.62 -1.94 16.88
CA LYS A 98 -9.58 -2.88 17.31
C LYS A 98 -9.89 -4.27 16.77
N GLY A 99 -8.90 -4.90 16.15
CA GLY A 99 -9.00 -6.22 15.55
C GLY A 99 -9.37 -6.23 14.08
N ASP A 100 -9.84 -5.10 13.52
CA ASP A 100 -10.14 -5.00 12.09
C ASP A 100 -8.85 -5.11 11.28
N ARG A 101 -8.97 -5.77 10.13
CA ARG A 101 -7.89 -5.83 9.16
C ARG A 101 -7.96 -4.64 8.22
N VAL A 102 -6.81 -4.04 7.99
CA VAL A 102 -6.67 -2.87 7.13
C VAL A 102 -5.70 -3.23 6.02
N ARG A 103 -6.08 -2.95 4.78
CA ARG A 103 -5.23 -3.14 3.61
C ARG A 103 -4.82 -1.79 3.06
N VAL A 104 -3.53 -1.60 2.88
CA VAL A 104 -2.97 -0.42 2.22
C VAL A 104 -2.57 -0.84 0.82
N ARG A 105 -3.08 -0.13 -0.18
CA ARG A 105 -2.75 -0.36 -1.58
C ARG A 105 -1.96 0.82 -2.11
N VAL A 106 -0.75 0.54 -2.59
CA VAL A 106 0.13 1.55 -3.18
C VAL A 106 0.35 1.19 -4.64
N THR A 107 0.01 2.09 -5.53
CA THR A 107 0.24 1.94 -6.97
C THR A 107 1.39 2.84 -7.38
N LEU A 108 2.39 2.24 -8.01
CA LEU A 108 3.67 2.89 -8.34
C LEU A 108 3.86 2.91 -9.85
N THR A 109 4.35 4.02 -10.37
CA THR A 109 4.63 4.18 -11.80
C THR A 109 6.05 4.71 -11.98
N ASP A 110 6.89 3.92 -12.65
CA ASP A 110 8.30 4.24 -12.89
C ASP A 110 9.01 4.77 -11.66
N ALA A 111 8.75 4.14 -10.51
CA ALA A 111 9.14 4.66 -9.22
C ALA A 111 10.51 4.10 -8.80
N LYS A 112 11.28 4.97 -8.18
CA LYS A 112 12.55 4.66 -7.53
C LYS A 112 12.56 5.33 -6.18
N GLY A 113 12.99 4.61 -5.14
CA GLY A 113 13.10 5.15 -3.80
C GLY A 113 12.47 4.22 -2.78
N SER A 114 11.71 4.79 -1.85
CA SER A 114 11.11 4.03 -0.77
C SER A 114 9.83 4.68 -0.26
N TYR A 115 9.03 3.89 0.45
CA TYR A 115 7.92 4.40 1.26
C TYR A 115 7.77 3.54 2.49
N SER A 116 7.14 4.10 3.51
CA SER A 116 6.80 3.35 4.71
C SER A 116 5.39 3.67 5.19
N VAL A 117 4.76 2.69 5.80
CA VAL A 117 3.44 2.81 6.40
C VAL A 117 3.54 2.24 7.81
N VAL A 118 3.15 3.03 8.79
CA VAL A 118 3.18 2.62 10.20
C VAL A 118 1.81 2.84 10.82
N MET A 119 1.29 1.81 11.47
CA MET A 119 0.03 1.89 12.22
C MET A 119 0.29 1.36 13.63
N PRO A 120 0.61 2.26 14.56
CA PRO A 120 0.92 1.89 15.95
C PRO A 120 -0.21 1.17 16.67
#